data_31ef77558d45db734d65e1d76d950393
#
_entry.id   31ef77558d45db734d65e1d76d950393
#
_cell.length_a   1.000
_cell.length_b   1.000
_cell.length_c   1.000
_cell.angle_alpha   90.00
_cell.angle_beta   90.00
_cell.angle_gamma   90.00
#
_symmetry.space_group_name_H-M   'P 1'
#
loop_
_entity.id
_entity.type
_entity.pdbx_description
1 polymer ?
#
loop_
_entity_poly.entity_id
_entity_poly.type
_entity_poly.pdbx_seq_one_letter_code
_entity_poly.pdbx_strand_id
1 'polypeptide(L)'
;MNTQLTVIIPVFNEINSIEQLLIKVLNNKIDKQIIVVDDHSSDGTRDLLINKFKNKVDKIIFHQKNLGKGAAIKSAQKYIIGKYTIIQDADLEYDPSDYFSLINEAEKN
;
A
#
# COMPACT_ATOMS: atom_id res chain seq x y z
N MET A 1 -19.51 2.85 6.70
CA MET A 1 -18.80 1.64 7.15
C MET A 1 -17.46 2.01 7.77
N ASN A 2 -17.11 1.35 8.83
CA ASN A 2 -15.88 1.62 9.54
C ASN A 2 -14.75 0.75 9.00
N THR A 3 -13.89 1.34 8.19
CA THR A 3 -12.70 0.65 7.70
C THR A 3 -11.72 0.49 8.85
N GLN A 4 -11.30 -0.75 9.11
CA GLN A 4 -10.40 -1.05 10.22
C GLN A 4 -8.98 -0.57 9.96
N LEU A 5 -8.50 -0.74 8.74
CA LEU A 5 -7.09 -0.61 8.42
C LEU A 5 -6.88 0.19 7.15
N THR A 6 -5.91 1.10 7.17
CA THR A 6 -5.36 1.70 5.96
C THR A 6 -3.97 1.13 5.74
N VAL A 7 -3.72 0.61 4.54
CA VAL A 7 -2.42 0.10 4.13
C VAL A 7 -1.83 1.08 3.13
N ILE A 8 -0.70 1.69 3.48
CA ILE A 8 0.02 2.59 2.60
C ILE A 8 1.20 1.81 2.02
N ILE A 9 1.29 1.76 0.70
CA ILE A 9 2.32 1.00 0.00
C ILE A 9 3.15 1.97 -0.84
N PRO A 10 4.26 2.49 -0.28
CA PRO A 10 5.19 3.27 -1.07
C PRO A 10 5.97 2.34 -1.99
N VAL A 11 6.11 2.70 -3.25
CA VAL A 11 6.80 1.85 -4.23
C VAL A 11 7.71 2.70 -5.11
N PHE A 12 8.93 2.18 -5.33
CA PHE A 12 9.87 2.77 -6.27
C PHE A 12 10.67 1.65 -6.92
N ASN A 13 10.43 1.45 -8.24
CA ASN A 13 11.15 0.45 -9.04
C ASN A 13 11.09 -0.96 -8.43
N GLU A 14 9.87 -1.45 -8.22
CA GLU A 14 9.63 -2.79 -7.66
C GLU A 14 8.84 -3.66 -8.62
N ILE A 15 9.18 -3.61 -9.92
CA ILE A 15 8.44 -4.36 -10.95
C ILE A 15 8.41 -5.86 -10.68
N ASN A 16 9.46 -6.41 -10.05
CA ASN A 16 9.56 -7.85 -9.82
C ASN A 16 8.75 -8.33 -8.62
N SER A 17 8.30 -7.44 -7.74
CA SER A 17 7.62 -7.83 -6.51
C SER A 17 6.25 -7.21 -6.32
N ILE A 18 5.97 -6.07 -6.95
CA ILE A 18 4.77 -5.29 -6.64
C ILE A 18 3.47 -6.04 -6.96
N GLU A 19 3.42 -6.76 -8.06
CA GLU A 19 2.19 -7.49 -8.42
C GLU A 19 1.88 -8.57 -7.39
N GLN A 20 2.88 -9.36 -7.02
CA GLN A 20 2.72 -10.42 -6.03
C GLN A 20 2.31 -9.85 -4.67
N LEU A 21 2.94 -8.75 -4.28
CA LEU A 21 2.58 -8.09 -3.03
C LEU A 21 1.14 -7.62 -3.03
N LEU A 22 0.70 -6.94 -4.08
CA LEU A 22 -0.67 -6.42 -4.15
C LEU A 22 -1.70 -7.53 -4.16
N ILE A 23 -1.41 -8.65 -4.82
CA ILE A 23 -2.30 -9.82 -4.78
C ILE A 23 -2.43 -10.32 -3.35
N LYS A 24 -1.34 -10.42 -2.60
CA LYS A 24 -1.40 -10.86 -1.20
C LYS A 24 -2.19 -9.89 -0.34
N VAL A 25 -1.99 -8.59 -0.52
CA VAL A 25 -2.71 -7.57 0.24
C VAL A 25 -4.21 -7.65 -0.06
N LEU A 26 -4.58 -7.77 -1.35
CA LEU A 26 -5.97 -7.86 -1.76
C LEU A 26 -6.65 -9.13 -1.24
N ASN A 27 -5.92 -10.23 -1.15
CA ASN A 27 -6.47 -11.50 -0.68
C ASN A 27 -6.60 -11.59 0.84
N ASN A 28 -6.00 -10.67 1.58
CA ASN A 28 -6.16 -10.60 3.01
C ASN A 28 -7.60 -10.22 3.35
N LYS A 29 -8.21 -10.93 4.32
CA LYS A 29 -9.65 -10.80 4.59
C LYS A 29 -10.02 -9.61 5.47
N ILE A 30 -9.05 -8.90 6.01
CA ILE A 30 -9.34 -7.72 6.84
C ILE A 30 -9.90 -6.62 5.94
N ASP A 31 -10.95 -5.96 6.40
CA ASP A 31 -11.50 -4.80 5.71
C ASP A 31 -10.48 -3.67 5.76
N LYS A 32 -10.08 -3.17 4.60
CA LYS A 32 -8.97 -2.24 4.51
C LYS A 32 -9.10 -1.30 3.33
N GLN A 33 -8.49 -0.15 3.50
CA GLN A 33 -8.23 0.81 2.44
C GLN A 33 -6.79 0.61 1.97
N ILE A 34 -6.58 0.55 0.66
CA ILE A 34 -5.25 0.37 0.08
C ILE A 34 -4.88 1.63 -0.70
N ILE A 35 -3.78 2.27 -0.30
CA ILE A 35 -3.24 3.45 -0.98
C ILE A 35 -1.84 3.11 -1.46
N VAL A 36 -1.63 3.12 -2.76
CA VAL A 36 -0.32 2.89 -3.37
C VAL A 36 0.25 4.24 -3.78
N VAL A 37 1.50 4.51 -3.44
CA VAL A 37 2.17 5.74 -3.85
C VAL A 37 3.40 5.36 -4.66
N ASP A 38 3.35 5.62 -5.96
CA ASP A 38 4.48 5.38 -6.86
C ASP A 38 5.39 6.59 -6.86
N ASP A 39 6.62 6.41 -6.40
CA ASP A 39 7.59 7.48 -6.25
C ASP A 39 8.41 7.68 -7.52
N HIS A 40 7.72 7.77 -8.66
CA HIS A 40 8.31 8.04 -9.98
C HIS A 40 9.15 6.86 -10.50
N SER A 41 8.56 5.66 -10.47
CA SER A 41 9.23 4.46 -10.99
C SER A 41 9.48 4.55 -12.49
N SER A 42 10.58 3.98 -12.94
CA SER A 42 11.00 3.97 -14.34
C SER A 42 11.19 2.56 -14.92
N ASP A 43 10.88 1.52 -14.13
CA ASP A 43 11.14 0.12 -14.52
C ASP A 43 9.92 -0.63 -15.04
N GLY A 44 8.78 0.05 -15.25
CA GLY A 44 7.53 -0.58 -15.65
C GLY A 44 6.53 -0.72 -14.51
N THR A 45 6.91 -0.45 -13.26
CA THR A 45 6.00 -0.49 -12.11
C THR A 45 4.76 0.37 -12.34
N ARG A 46 4.97 1.59 -12.83
CA ARG A 46 3.88 2.55 -13.06
C ARG A 46 2.84 2.01 -14.02
N ASP A 47 3.27 1.46 -15.16
CA ASP A 47 2.36 0.90 -16.15
C ASP A 47 1.61 -0.30 -15.62
N LEU A 48 2.28 -1.15 -14.84
CA LEU A 48 1.64 -2.30 -14.21
C LEU A 48 0.53 -1.84 -13.26
N LEU A 49 0.79 -0.83 -12.44
CA LEU A 49 -0.19 -0.29 -11.51
C LEU A 49 -1.41 0.25 -12.26
N ILE A 50 -1.18 1.03 -13.32
CA ILE A 50 -2.27 1.61 -14.11
C ILE A 50 -3.09 0.51 -14.80
N ASN A 51 -2.41 -0.46 -15.41
CA ASN A 51 -3.09 -1.45 -16.24
C ASN A 51 -3.78 -2.55 -15.44
N LYS A 52 -3.24 -2.92 -14.29
CA LYS A 52 -3.76 -4.07 -13.53
C LYS A 52 -4.44 -3.73 -12.22
N PHE A 53 -4.10 -2.63 -11.57
CA PHE A 53 -4.57 -2.37 -10.21
C PHE A 53 -5.37 -1.10 -10.01
N LYS A 54 -5.52 -0.28 -11.04
CA LYS A 54 -6.22 1.01 -10.92
C LYS A 54 -7.61 0.88 -10.29
N ASN A 55 -8.34 -0.17 -10.64
CA ASN A 55 -9.70 -0.38 -10.15
C ASN A 55 -9.77 -1.40 -9.01
N LYS A 56 -8.63 -1.88 -8.52
CA LYS A 56 -8.58 -2.91 -7.47
C LYS A 56 -8.13 -2.36 -6.13
N VAL A 57 -7.46 -1.23 -6.12
CA VAL A 57 -7.04 -0.55 -4.89
C VAL A 57 -7.82 0.76 -4.76
N ASP A 58 -7.84 1.32 -3.55
CA ASP A 58 -8.66 2.51 -3.29
C ASP A 58 -8.07 3.75 -3.92
N LYS A 59 -6.76 3.86 -3.95
CA LYS A 59 -6.10 5.02 -4.54
C LYS A 59 -4.68 4.69 -4.97
N ILE A 60 -4.27 5.27 -6.11
CA ILE A 60 -2.88 5.24 -6.54
C ILE A 60 -2.46 6.69 -6.76
N ILE A 61 -1.37 7.08 -6.10
CA ILE A 61 -0.77 8.41 -6.23
C ILE A 61 0.53 8.25 -7.01
N PHE A 62 0.74 9.09 -8.03
CA PHE A 62 1.96 9.06 -8.83
C PHE A 62 2.73 10.36 -8.61
N HIS A 63 3.95 10.26 -8.06
CA HIS A 63 4.83 11.41 -7.94
C HIS A 63 5.43 11.75 -9.30
N GLN A 64 5.61 13.04 -9.58
CA GLN A 64 6.21 13.49 -10.83
C GLN A 64 7.73 13.46 -10.82
N LYS A 65 8.32 13.22 -9.65
CA LYS A 65 9.76 13.01 -9.47
C LYS A 65 9.97 12.16 -8.23
N ASN A 66 11.14 11.57 -8.09
CA ASN A 66 11.49 10.78 -6.92
C ASN A 66 11.66 11.70 -5.72
N LEU A 67 10.82 11.53 -4.71
CA LEU A 67 10.80 12.36 -3.51
C LEU A 67 11.16 11.60 -2.24
N GLY A 68 11.26 10.27 -2.32
CA GLY A 68 11.61 9.43 -1.20
C GLY A 68 10.40 8.82 -0.49
N LYS A 69 10.68 7.80 0.33
CA LYS A 69 9.65 7.04 1.04
C LYS A 69 8.84 7.92 2.01
N GLY A 70 9.53 8.81 2.74
CA GLY A 70 8.84 9.71 3.68
C GLY A 70 7.83 10.61 2.98
N ALA A 71 8.19 11.14 1.81
CA ALA A 71 7.29 11.96 1.02
C ALA A 71 6.11 11.14 0.50
N ALA A 72 6.36 9.89 0.13
CA ALA A 72 5.29 8.99 -0.33
C ALA A 72 4.26 8.77 0.77
N ILE A 73 4.72 8.47 1.99
CA ILE A 73 3.83 8.30 3.14
C ILE A 73 3.05 9.58 3.40
N LYS A 74 3.71 10.72 3.36
CA LYS A 74 3.07 12.01 3.57
C LYS A 74 1.98 12.30 2.54
N SER A 75 2.25 11.96 1.28
CA SER A 75 1.25 12.15 0.21
C SER A 75 -0.03 11.35 0.46
N ALA A 76 0.08 10.20 1.11
CA ALA A 76 -1.07 9.34 1.40
C ALA A 76 -1.86 9.79 2.62
N GLN A 77 -1.26 10.55 3.54
CA GLN A 77 -1.84 10.83 4.85
C GLN A 77 -3.23 11.46 4.79
N LYS A 78 -3.46 12.38 3.87
CA LYS A 78 -4.76 13.09 3.79
C LYS A 78 -5.90 12.18 3.32
N TYR A 79 -5.60 10.99 2.83
CA TYR A 79 -6.62 10.06 2.35
C TYR A 79 -6.93 8.94 3.34
N ILE A 80 -6.23 8.89 4.48
CA ILE A 80 -6.38 7.81 5.46
C ILE A 80 -7.76 7.85 6.08
N ILE A 81 -8.46 6.70 6.06
CA ILE A 81 -9.76 6.56 6.71
C ILE A 81 -9.80 5.42 7.72
N GLY A 82 -8.78 4.56 7.74
CA GLY A 82 -8.74 3.42 8.66
C GLY A 82 -8.47 3.84 10.10
N LYS A 83 -8.96 3.03 11.04
CA LYS A 83 -8.67 3.21 12.47
C LYS A 83 -7.19 3.07 12.75
N TYR A 84 -6.54 2.13 12.05
CA TYR A 84 -5.09 1.90 12.14
C TYR A 84 -4.48 2.07 10.76
N THR A 85 -3.20 2.42 10.73
CA THR A 85 -2.45 2.58 9.48
C THR A 85 -1.19 1.73 9.53
N ILE A 86 -0.96 0.97 8.47
CA ILE A 86 0.24 0.15 8.31
C ILE A 86 0.97 0.62 7.04
N ILE A 87 2.30 0.71 7.15
CA ILE A 87 3.16 0.96 5.99
C ILE A 87 3.67 -0.40 5.51
N GLN A 88 3.27 -0.79 4.31
CA GLN A 88 3.67 -2.06 3.70
C GLN A 88 4.72 -1.79 2.65
N ASP A 89 5.95 -2.26 2.89
CA ASP A 89 7.01 -2.13 1.88
C ASP A 89 6.73 -3.04 0.69
N ALA A 90 7.12 -2.59 -0.49
CA ALA A 90 6.80 -3.28 -1.74
C ALA A 90 7.75 -4.43 -2.08
N ASP A 91 8.72 -4.71 -1.22
CA ASP A 91 9.79 -5.70 -1.47
C ASP A 91 9.48 -7.09 -0.91
N LEU A 92 8.27 -7.33 -0.42
CA LEU A 92 7.82 -8.62 0.13
C LEU A 92 8.47 -9.01 1.48
N GLU A 93 9.18 -8.09 2.15
CA GLU A 93 9.77 -8.40 3.46
C GLU A 93 8.70 -8.63 4.52
N TYR A 94 7.56 -7.95 4.43
CA TYR A 94 6.45 -8.10 5.34
C TYR A 94 5.34 -8.91 4.69
N ASP A 95 4.88 -9.94 5.38
CA ASP A 95 3.76 -10.73 4.89
C ASP A 95 2.45 -10.06 5.27
N PRO A 96 1.57 -9.74 4.30
CA PRO A 96 0.26 -9.16 4.62
C PRO A 96 -0.60 -10.01 5.54
N SER A 97 -0.34 -11.31 5.65
CA SER A 97 -1.08 -12.17 6.58
C SER A 97 -0.90 -11.76 8.04
N ASP A 98 0.15 -10.98 8.34
CA ASP A 98 0.43 -10.51 9.69
C ASP A 98 -0.48 -9.34 10.13
N TYR A 99 -1.29 -8.77 9.23
CA TYR A 99 -2.14 -7.62 9.55
C TYR A 99 -3.09 -7.91 10.70
N PHE A 100 -3.66 -9.10 10.73
CA PHE A 100 -4.59 -9.48 11.79
C PHE A 100 -3.90 -9.45 13.15
N SER A 101 -2.70 -10.00 13.24
CA SER A 101 -1.91 -10.01 14.47
C SER A 101 -1.56 -8.61 14.93
N LEU A 102 -1.19 -7.73 13.98
CA LEU A 102 -0.82 -6.35 14.30
C LEU A 102 -2.00 -5.57 14.85
N ILE A 103 -3.18 -5.73 14.25
CA ILE A 103 -4.40 -5.07 14.74
C ILE A 103 -4.78 -5.62 16.10
N ASN A 104 -4.73 -6.92 16.28
CA ASN A 104 -5.06 -7.56 17.56
C ASN A 104 -4.15 -7.05 18.67
N GLU A 105 -2.87 -6.92 18.40
CA GLU A 105 -1.90 -6.37 19.34
C GLU A 105 -2.22 -4.91 19.70
N ALA A 106 -2.55 -4.10 18.70
CA ALA A 106 -2.91 -2.70 18.90
C ALA A 106 -4.18 -2.55 19.75
N GLU A 107 -5.16 -3.43 19.56
CA GLU A 107 -6.42 -3.39 20.30
C GLU A 107 -6.21 -3.71 21.79
N LYS A 108 -5.18 -4.47 22.13
CA LYS A 108 -4.88 -4.83 23.52
C LYS A 108 -4.27 -3.68 24.32
N ASN A 109 -3.71 -2.72 23.63
CA ASN A 109 -3.06 -1.58 24.26
C ASN A 109 -3.96 -0.37 24.19
#